data_d39bc4778d92012154108d84e798c4df
#
_entry.id   d39bc4778d92012154108d84e798c4df
#
_cell.length_a   1.000
_cell.length_b   1.000
_cell.length_c   1.000
_cell.angle_alpha   90.00
_cell.angle_beta   90.00
_cell.angle_gamma   90.00
#
_symmetry.space_group_name_H-M   'P 1'
#
loop_
_entity.id
_entity.type
_entity.pdbx_description
1 polymer ?
#
loop_
_entity_poly.entity_id
_entity_poly.type
_entity_poly.pdbx_seq_one_letter_code
_entity_poly.pdbx_strand_id
1 'polypeptide(L)'
;MKKQRTILVTALVSAAICLSACKGAKKEPVVSETSSVITTVSETTKNSETEASTEAAPDGENKGSEDPSNTVTAEYKAEVGASYPMRYENNAVYCYDPSTGEKKTGYVRINGITYLFDPAMGGQLTDISVNDFFSKAVFIGNSTSEGLTTYFNSKGKDYLGGPLVAAKVSYTFNSDKSKLDGYMLKYKDEQLQAKELVKKTGSKRALIMMGTNDLMGAQASAVAEKYNKYIEGILQENPGVVIYIQSCTPRRGTKNADSLSNDKINELNNLMMEYANSHNDVFYIDISTPLMDSEGNLNQSYSSDGYVHLNIQGYSIWVNRVVDYVRAMYLEKAVDDARASSQAAGQ
;
A
#
# COMPACT_ATOMS: atom_id res chain seq x y z
N MET A 1 1.90 26.18 -18.42
CA MET A 1 1.16 25.02 -18.94
C MET A 1 1.34 23.91 -17.93
N LYS A 2 0.29 23.63 -17.13
CA LYS A 2 0.33 22.59 -16.08
C LYS A 2 0.22 21.21 -16.76
N LYS A 3 1.26 20.39 -16.63
CA LYS A 3 1.20 18.97 -17.05
C LYS A 3 0.26 18.24 -16.10
N GLN A 4 -0.85 17.73 -16.62
CA GLN A 4 -1.70 16.78 -15.93
C GLN A 4 -0.88 15.52 -15.64
N ARG A 5 -0.66 15.23 -14.37
CA ARG A 5 -0.07 13.96 -13.93
C ARG A 5 -1.20 12.97 -13.65
N THR A 6 -1.70 12.34 -14.69
CA THR A 6 -2.49 11.13 -14.53
C THR A 6 -1.51 9.98 -14.41
N ILE A 7 -1.31 9.48 -13.19
CA ILE A 7 -0.55 8.24 -12.97
C ILE A 7 -1.44 7.09 -13.43
N LEU A 8 -1.31 6.71 -14.69
CA LEU A 8 -1.90 5.50 -15.22
C LEU A 8 -1.00 4.34 -14.76
N VAL A 9 -1.38 3.68 -13.65
CA VAL A 9 -0.72 2.44 -13.21
C VAL A 9 -1.12 1.33 -14.17
N THR A 10 -0.44 1.27 -15.31
CA THR A 10 -0.46 0.09 -16.17
C THR A 10 0.48 -0.92 -15.52
N ALA A 11 -0.07 -1.99 -14.96
CA ALA A 11 0.71 -3.11 -14.44
C ALA A 11 1.53 -3.70 -15.59
N LEU A 12 2.83 -3.44 -15.61
CA LEU A 12 3.79 -4.15 -16.44
C LEU A 12 4.04 -5.51 -15.79
N VAL A 13 3.13 -6.45 -16.06
CA VAL A 13 3.42 -7.87 -15.87
C VAL A 13 4.34 -8.27 -17.00
N SER A 14 5.63 -8.37 -16.74
CA SER A 14 6.60 -8.98 -17.66
C SER A 14 6.39 -10.50 -17.67
N ALA A 15 5.48 -10.96 -18.53
CA ALA A 15 5.42 -12.37 -18.88
C ALA A 15 6.56 -12.65 -19.87
N ALA A 16 7.58 -13.40 -19.42
CA ALA A 16 8.56 -13.99 -20.29
C ALA A 16 7.87 -15.08 -21.13
N ILE A 17 7.53 -14.77 -22.37
CA ILE A 17 7.03 -15.72 -23.35
C ILE A 17 8.24 -16.37 -24.02
N CYS A 18 8.51 -17.64 -23.66
CA CYS A 18 9.33 -18.53 -24.49
C CYS A 18 8.57 -18.85 -25.78
N LEU A 19 9.01 -18.28 -26.89
CA LEU A 19 8.59 -18.72 -28.21
C LEU A 19 9.24 -20.07 -28.51
N SER A 20 8.45 -21.14 -28.54
CA SER A 20 8.77 -22.33 -29.28
C SER A 20 7.73 -22.53 -30.37
N ALA A 21 8.16 -22.43 -31.60
CA ALA A 21 7.33 -22.58 -32.76
C ALA A 21 7.04 -24.08 -33.03
N CYS A 22 5.77 -24.44 -33.21
CA CYS A 22 5.38 -25.56 -34.06
C CYS A 22 4.00 -25.34 -34.67
N LYS A 23 3.94 -25.57 -35.96
CA LYS A 23 2.80 -25.45 -36.88
C LYS A 23 1.74 -26.52 -36.65
N GLY A 24 0.48 -26.16 -36.84
CA GLY A 24 -0.45 -26.96 -37.65
C GLY A 24 -1.71 -27.50 -36.96
N ALA A 25 -2.84 -27.13 -37.56
CA ALA A 25 -4.10 -27.86 -37.75
C ALA A 25 -5.29 -27.57 -36.80
N LYS A 26 -6.35 -27.13 -37.46
CA LYS A 26 -7.74 -26.93 -37.04
C LYS A 26 -8.43 -28.21 -36.55
N LYS A 27 -9.32 -28.06 -35.55
CA LYS A 27 -10.73 -28.56 -35.55
C LYS A 27 -11.40 -28.27 -34.19
N GLU A 28 -12.59 -27.65 -34.21
CA GLU A 28 -13.62 -27.62 -33.18
C GLU A 28 -14.59 -28.80 -33.34
N PRO A 29 -15.66 -28.88 -32.49
CA PRO A 29 -15.74 -29.17 -31.07
C PRO A 29 -16.57 -30.45 -30.80
N VAL A 30 -16.52 -31.02 -29.59
CA VAL A 30 -17.57 -31.94 -29.10
C VAL A 30 -17.73 -31.79 -27.59
N VAL A 31 -18.97 -31.55 -27.20
CA VAL A 31 -19.50 -31.56 -25.82
C VAL A 31 -19.71 -33.02 -25.39
N SER A 32 -19.41 -33.38 -24.16
CA SER A 32 -20.19 -34.39 -23.43
C SER A 32 -19.95 -34.28 -21.91
N GLU A 33 -21.06 -34.20 -21.20
CA GLU A 33 -21.22 -34.38 -19.75
C GLU A 33 -20.96 -35.82 -19.33
N THR A 34 -20.56 -36.02 -18.06
CA THR A 34 -21.10 -37.00 -17.09
C THR A 34 -20.28 -36.96 -15.81
N SER A 35 -20.84 -36.50 -14.72
CA SER A 35 -21.48 -37.21 -13.59
C SER A 35 -20.56 -38.00 -12.65
N SER A 36 -20.46 -37.43 -11.43
CA SER A 36 -20.50 -38.04 -10.09
C SER A 36 -19.75 -39.35 -9.76
N VAL A 37 -19.00 -39.32 -8.65
CA VAL A 37 -19.19 -40.29 -7.52
C VAL A 37 -18.65 -39.67 -6.22
N ILE A 38 -19.53 -39.63 -5.23
CA ILE A 38 -19.29 -39.37 -3.80
C ILE A 38 -18.77 -40.66 -3.16
N THR A 39 -17.75 -40.57 -2.29
CA THR A 39 -17.54 -41.58 -1.25
C THR A 39 -17.09 -40.92 0.05
N THR A 40 -18.02 -40.91 0.97
CA THR A 40 -17.83 -40.70 2.43
C THR A 40 -17.28 -41.96 3.07
N VAL A 41 -16.32 -41.80 4.00
CA VAL A 41 -16.13 -42.75 5.11
C VAL A 41 -15.75 -41.99 6.36
N SER A 42 -16.52 -42.24 7.41
CA SER A 42 -16.47 -41.68 8.78
C SER A 42 -15.53 -42.45 9.70
N GLU A 43 -15.07 -41.71 10.76
CA GLU A 43 -14.83 -42.13 12.14
C GLU A 43 -13.83 -43.25 12.49
N THR A 44 -12.92 -43.01 13.43
CA THR A 44 -13.07 -43.30 14.84
C THR A 44 -11.87 -42.86 15.69
N THR A 45 -12.18 -42.23 16.81
CA THR A 45 -11.37 -41.90 17.99
C THR A 45 -10.59 -43.07 18.62
N LYS A 46 -9.41 -42.76 19.22
CA LYS A 46 -9.09 -43.16 20.60
C LYS A 46 -7.81 -42.52 21.14
N ASN A 47 -7.92 -42.00 22.35
CA ASN A 47 -6.88 -41.54 23.29
C ASN A 47 -5.90 -42.64 23.67
N SER A 48 -4.64 -42.27 23.92
CA SER A 48 -3.90 -42.72 25.12
C SER A 48 -2.69 -41.83 25.38
N GLU A 49 -2.62 -41.33 26.59
CA GLU A 49 -1.45 -40.66 27.19
C GLU A 49 -0.32 -41.68 27.38
N THR A 50 0.92 -41.24 27.26
CA THR A 50 2.05 -41.65 28.12
C THR A 50 3.24 -40.69 27.95
N GLU A 51 3.91 -40.46 29.07
CA GLU A 51 4.93 -39.48 29.40
C GLU A 51 6.30 -39.69 28.76
N ALA A 52 6.99 -38.55 28.62
CA ALA A 52 8.41 -38.21 28.81
C ALA A 52 9.53 -39.11 28.28
N SER A 53 10.35 -38.52 27.42
CA SER A 53 11.80 -38.48 27.64
C SER A 53 12.46 -37.37 26.76
N THR A 54 13.27 -36.56 27.44
CA THR A 54 14.17 -35.55 26.92
C THR A 54 15.24 -36.16 26.02
N GLU A 55 15.36 -35.64 24.78
CA GLU A 55 16.65 -35.61 24.08
C GLU A 55 16.69 -34.36 23.17
N ALA A 56 17.75 -33.59 23.37
CA ALA A 56 18.05 -32.38 22.61
C ALA A 56 18.42 -32.73 21.17
N ALA A 57 17.74 -32.11 20.22
CA ALA A 57 18.14 -32.10 18.81
C ALA A 57 18.65 -30.69 18.44
N PRO A 58 19.62 -30.57 17.52
CA PRO A 58 20.42 -29.37 17.33
C PRO A 58 19.63 -28.24 16.68
N ASP A 59 20.00 -27.03 17.09
CA ASP A 59 19.53 -25.75 16.51
C ASP A 59 19.60 -25.78 14.99
N GLY A 60 18.43 -25.93 14.37
CA GLY A 60 18.24 -25.55 12.98
C GLY A 60 18.14 -24.03 12.96
N GLU A 61 19.17 -23.33 12.52
CA GLU A 61 19.12 -21.94 12.16
C GLU A 61 17.96 -21.69 11.22
N ASN A 62 16.88 -21.13 11.76
CA ASN A 62 15.82 -20.53 10.99
C ASN A 62 16.42 -19.26 10.37
N LYS A 63 16.98 -19.37 9.15
CA LYS A 63 17.29 -18.21 8.32
C LYS A 63 15.98 -17.51 8.00
N GLY A 64 15.59 -16.59 8.91
CA GLY A 64 14.57 -15.60 8.64
C GLY A 64 14.97 -14.89 7.34
N SER A 65 14.02 -14.71 6.43
CA SER A 65 14.22 -13.89 5.24
C SER A 65 14.71 -12.53 5.71
N GLU A 66 15.98 -12.24 5.47
CA GLU A 66 16.57 -10.95 5.79
C GLU A 66 15.76 -9.88 5.04
N ASP A 67 15.25 -8.90 5.77
CA ASP A 67 14.59 -7.73 5.19
C ASP A 67 15.60 -7.05 4.25
N PRO A 68 15.28 -6.93 2.93
CA PRO A 68 16.18 -6.32 1.97
C PRO A 68 16.64 -4.90 2.36
N SER A 69 15.89 -4.20 3.20
CA SER A 69 16.29 -2.87 3.70
C SER A 69 17.52 -2.88 4.60
N ASN A 70 17.86 -4.03 5.20
CA ASN A 70 19.01 -4.18 6.10
C ASN A 70 20.31 -4.60 5.38
N THR A 71 20.23 -4.99 4.10
CA THR A 71 21.40 -5.45 3.32
C THR A 71 21.88 -4.35 2.37
N VAL A 72 22.11 -3.14 2.87
CA VAL A 72 22.59 -2.02 2.07
C VAL A 72 24.11 -2.09 1.91
N THR A 73 24.57 -2.21 0.67
CA THR A 73 26.01 -2.28 0.34
C THR A 73 26.67 -0.91 0.24
N ALA A 74 25.91 0.14 -0.09
CA ALA A 74 26.40 1.52 -0.20
C ALA A 74 25.27 2.53 -0.02
N GLU A 75 25.59 3.72 0.48
CA GLU A 75 24.69 4.87 0.51
C GLU A 75 25.29 5.99 -0.34
N TYR A 76 24.51 6.49 -1.32
CA TYR A 76 24.85 7.62 -2.16
C TYR A 76 23.94 8.80 -1.84
N LYS A 77 24.54 9.98 -1.66
CA LYS A 77 23.81 11.24 -1.50
C LYS A 77 24.10 12.11 -2.71
N ALA A 78 23.06 12.62 -3.34
CA ALA A 78 23.23 13.64 -4.37
C ALA A 78 23.65 14.96 -3.69
N GLU A 79 24.84 15.46 -4.01
CA GLU A 79 25.28 16.79 -3.64
C GLU A 79 24.78 17.78 -4.67
N VAL A 80 24.62 19.07 -4.30
CA VAL A 80 24.21 20.12 -5.24
C VAL A 80 25.29 20.25 -6.33
N GLY A 81 24.91 19.92 -7.58
CA GLY A 81 25.83 19.92 -8.71
C GLY A 81 26.59 18.62 -8.96
N ALA A 82 26.42 17.58 -8.13
CA ALA A 82 27.03 16.27 -8.37
C ALA A 82 26.21 15.43 -9.37
N SER A 83 26.91 14.61 -10.17
CA SER A 83 26.26 13.62 -11.04
C SER A 83 25.58 12.56 -10.17
N TYR A 84 24.29 12.34 -10.41
CA TYR A 84 23.54 11.28 -9.71
C TYR A 84 24.10 9.91 -10.15
N PRO A 85 24.34 8.96 -9.23
CA PRO A 85 24.98 7.70 -9.58
C PRO A 85 24.11 6.76 -10.43
N MET A 86 22.84 7.08 -10.65
CA MET A 86 21.97 6.32 -11.54
C MET A 86 21.99 6.89 -12.94
N ARG A 87 21.97 6.00 -13.95
CA ARG A 87 21.89 6.33 -15.37
C ARG A 87 20.81 5.51 -16.05
N TYR A 88 20.15 6.12 -17.04
CA TYR A 88 19.17 5.46 -17.88
C TYR A 88 19.82 5.05 -19.20
N GLU A 89 19.94 3.77 -19.44
CA GLU A 89 20.60 3.16 -20.59
C GLU A 89 19.79 1.95 -21.06
N ASN A 90 19.60 1.79 -22.38
CA ASN A 90 18.93 0.63 -22.97
C ASN A 90 17.57 0.30 -22.34
N ASN A 91 16.76 1.34 -22.08
CA ASN A 91 15.46 1.25 -21.41
C ASN A 91 15.48 0.72 -19.96
N ALA A 92 16.63 0.79 -19.28
CA ALA A 92 16.78 0.37 -17.90
C ALA A 92 17.57 1.39 -17.08
N VAL A 93 17.42 1.33 -15.77
CA VAL A 93 18.18 2.15 -14.81
C VAL A 93 19.27 1.31 -14.18
N TYR A 94 20.48 1.85 -14.13
CA TYR A 94 21.67 1.26 -13.50
C TYR A 94 22.26 2.25 -12.51
N CYS A 95 22.87 1.75 -11.44
CA CYS A 95 23.68 2.54 -10.52
C CYS A 95 25.17 2.31 -10.78
N TYR A 96 25.95 3.38 -10.78
CA TYR A 96 27.39 3.32 -11.01
C TYR A 96 28.15 3.74 -9.75
N ASP A 97 29.24 3.03 -9.45
CA ASP A 97 30.18 3.45 -8.44
C ASP A 97 30.87 4.73 -8.90
N PRO A 98 30.79 5.84 -8.17
CA PRO A 98 31.38 7.10 -8.59
C PRO A 98 32.92 7.09 -8.62
N SER A 99 33.56 6.16 -7.92
CA SER A 99 35.03 6.05 -7.86
C SER A 99 35.62 5.14 -8.93
N THR A 100 34.94 4.04 -9.27
CA THR A 100 35.43 3.05 -10.24
C THR A 100 34.73 3.12 -11.58
N GLY A 101 33.54 3.70 -11.65
CA GLY A 101 32.69 3.73 -12.85
C GLY A 101 32.03 2.38 -13.16
N GLU A 102 32.12 1.40 -12.26
CA GLU A 102 31.51 0.08 -12.44
C GLU A 102 30.05 0.06 -12.01
N LYS A 103 29.25 -0.83 -12.62
CA LYS A 103 27.84 -1.03 -12.23
C LYS A 103 27.77 -1.66 -10.87
N LYS A 104 26.94 -1.08 -10.00
CA LYS A 104 26.58 -1.65 -8.70
C LYS A 104 25.53 -2.73 -8.87
N THR A 105 25.64 -3.77 -8.05
CA THR A 105 24.64 -4.84 -7.93
C THR A 105 24.26 -5.04 -6.46
N GLY A 106 23.10 -5.66 -6.22
CA GLY A 106 22.54 -5.84 -4.88
C GLY A 106 21.77 -4.61 -4.40
N TYR A 107 21.65 -4.48 -3.09
CA TYR A 107 20.92 -3.36 -2.47
C TYR A 107 21.81 -2.12 -2.33
N VAL A 108 21.34 -1.01 -2.89
CA VAL A 108 22.03 0.29 -2.83
C VAL A 108 21.07 1.34 -2.28
N ARG A 109 21.50 2.08 -1.25
CA ARG A 109 20.72 3.16 -0.67
C ARG A 109 21.13 4.50 -1.29
N ILE A 110 20.17 5.21 -1.87
CA ILE A 110 20.38 6.51 -2.54
C ILE A 110 19.37 7.51 -1.99
N ASN A 111 19.84 8.60 -1.39
CA ASN A 111 18.99 9.65 -0.80
C ASN A 111 17.90 9.10 0.15
N GLY A 112 18.25 8.07 0.94
CA GLY A 112 17.36 7.46 1.92
C GLY A 112 16.37 6.43 1.35
N ILE A 113 16.45 6.09 0.07
CA ILE A 113 15.63 5.05 -0.59
C ILE A 113 16.55 3.88 -0.93
N THR A 114 16.13 2.67 -0.61
CA THR A 114 16.89 1.45 -0.93
C THR A 114 16.36 0.83 -2.22
N TYR A 115 17.25 0.65 -3.18
CA TYR A 115 17.00 0.10 -4.51
C TYR A 115 17.66 -1.27 -4.65
N LEU A 116 17.05 -2.19 -5.39
CA LEU A 116 17.65 -3.47 -5.80
C LEU A 116 18.12 -3.37 -7.25
N PHE A 117 19.44 -3.46 -7.44
CA PHE A 117 20.08 -3.60 -8.75
C PHE A 117 20.44 -5.07 -8.95
N ASP A 118 19.62 -5.79 -9.71
CA ASP A 118 19.66 -7.26 -9.80
C ASP A 118 20.95 -7.75 -10.46
N PRO A 119 21.78 -8.55 -9.75
CA PRO A 119 23.00 -9.13 -10.32
C PRO A 119 22.72 -10.04 -11.52
N ALA A 120 21.61 -10.80 -11.51
CA ALA A 120 21.23 -11.69 -12.59
C ALA A 120 20.84 -10.94 -13.88
N MET A 121 20.43 -9.68 -13.73
CA MET A 121 20.08 -8.78 -14.85
C MET A 121 21.18 -7.74 -15.12
N GLY A 122 22.44 -8.06 -14.78
CA GLY A 122 23.58 -7.18 -15.04
C GLY A 122 23.53 -5.84 -14.30
N GLY A 123 22.91 -5.78 -13.14
CA GLY A 123 22.77 -4.58 -12.32
C GLY A 123 21.62 -3.66 -12.74
N GLN A 124 20.61 -4.17 -13.43
CA GLN A 124 19.40 -3.40 -13.72
C GLN A 124 18.56 -3.18 -12.45
N LEU A 125 17.99 -1.99 -12.28
CA LEU A 125 17.02 -1.72 -11.23
C LEU A 125 15.75 -2.56 -11.43
N THR A 126 15.43 -3.40 -10.45
CA THR A 126 14.29 -4.33 -10.51
C THR A 126 13.30 -4.17 -9.37
N ASP A 127 13.74 -3.65 -8.21
CA ASP A 127 12.85 -3.45 -7.08
C ASP A 127 13.31 -2.28 -6.20
N ILE A 128 12.41 -1.81 -5.34
CA ILE A 128 12.63 -0.72 -4.39
C ILE A 128 12.03 -1.09 -3.05
N SER A 129 12.81 -0.96 -1.99
CA SER A 129 12.29 -1.10 -0.63
C SER A 129 11.37 0.07 -0.29
N VAL A 130 10.17 -0.25 0.16
CA VAL A 130 9.18 0.73 0.61
C VAL A 130 9.24 1.00 2.12
N ASN A 131 10.13 0.32 2.86
CA ASN A 131 10.23 0.46 4.31
C ASN A 131 10.57 1.90 4.73
N ASP A 132 11.45 2.59 4.00
CA ASP A 132 11.77 4.00 4.24
C ASP A 132 10.55 4.93 4.09
N PHE A 133 9.60 4.55 3.24
CA PHE A 133 8.35 5.28 3.12
C PHE A 133 7.47 5.08 4.35
N PHE A 134 7.22 3.82 4.71
CA PHE A 134 6.26 3.48 5.74
C PHE A 134 6.77 3.73 7.16
N SER A 135 8.08 3.64 7.43
CA SER A 135 8.67 3.95 8.74
C SER A 135 8.41 5.39 9.22
N LYS A 136 8.07 6.29 8.32
CA LYS A 136 7.73 7.69 8.61
C LYS A 136 6.27 8.02 8.26
N ALA A 137 5.44 7.00 8.17
CA ALA A 137 4.05 7.13 7.79
C ALA A 137 3.12 6.85 8.98
N VAL A 138 1.97 7.51 8.97
CA VAL A 138 0.85 7.21 9.85
C VAL A 138 -0.40 6.94 9.02
N PHE A 139 -1.07 5.82 9.28
CA PHE A 139 -2.39 5.54 8.78
C PHE A 139 -3.42 6.14 9.71
N ILE A 140 -4.30 7.00 9.19
CA ILE A 140 -5.34 7.70 9.93
C ILE A 140 -6.70 7.28 9.41
N GLY A 141 -7.63 6.94 10.31
CA GLY A 141 -8.97 6.58 9.86
C GLY A 141 -9.95 6.18 10.96
N ASN A 142 -11.04 5.56 10.52
CA ASN A 142 -12.13 5.08 11.34
C ASN A 142 -11.94 3.58 11.72
N SER A 143 -13.05 2.90 12.09
CA SER A 143 -13.03 1.48 12.48
C SER A 143 -12.44 0.55 11.42
N THR A 144 -12.67 0.81 10.14
CA THR A 144 -12.10 0.01 9.06
C THR A 144 -10.56 0.14 9.04
N SER A 145 -10.03 1.34 9.28
CA SER A 145 -8.57 1.55 9.38
C SER A 145 -7.98 0.96 10.67
N GLU A 146 -8.75 0.84 11.75
CA GLU A 146 -8.29 0.24 13.00
C GLU A 146 -7.85 -1.22 12.83
N GLY A 147 -8.51 -1.97 11.93
CA GLY A 147 -8.13 -3.34 11.61
C GLY A 147 -6.76 -3.49 10.96
N LEU A 148 -6.17 -2.42 10.40
CA LEU A 148 -4.77 -2.42 9.96
C LEU A 148 -3.80 -2.71 11.11
N THR A 149 -4.13 -2.31 12.35
CA THR A 149 -3.33 -2.65 13.53
C THR A 149 -3.20 -4.16 13.70
N THR A 150 -4.32 -4.87 13.61
CA THR A 150 -4.33 -6.34 13.69
C THR A 150 -3.57 -6.96 12.52
N TYR A 151 -3.77 -6.43 11.31
CA TYR A 151 -3.06 -6.91 10.12
C TYR A 151 -1.54 -6.73 10.25
N PHE A 152 -1.05 -5.53 10.60
CA PHE A 152 0.38 -5.29 10.75
C PHE A 152 0.99 -6.13 11.88
N ASN A 153 0.30 -6.26 13.02
CA ASN A 153 0.76 -7.12 14.11
C ASN A 153 0.89 -8.59 13.68
N SER A 154 0.00 -9.09 12.80
CA SER A 154 0.08 -10.45 12.27
C SER A 154 1.28 -10.67 11.34
N LYS A 155 1.86 -9.61 10.79
CA LYS A 155 3.04 -9.64 9.91
C LYS A 155 4.36 -9.44 10.67
N GLY A 156 4.31 -9.04 11.92
CA GLY A 156 5.46 -8.70 12.74
C GLY A 156 5.71 -7.19 12.83
N LYS A 157 6.34 -6.78 13.93
CA LYS A 157 6.52 -5.36 14.29
C LYS A 157 7.30 -4.53 13.27
N ASP A 158 8.20 -5.16 12.53
CA ASP A 158 9.08 -4.47 11.58
C ASP A 158 8.56 -4.53 10.13
N TYR A 159 7.37 -5.14 9.93
CA TYR A 159 6.75 -5.22 8.61
C TYR A 159 6.52 -3.81 8.04
N LEU A 160 7.00 -3.58 6.82
CA LEU A 160 6.99 -2.28 6.14
C LEU A 160 7.68 -1.16 6.96
N GLY A 161 8.67 -1.50 7.81
CA GLY A 161 9.35 -0.51 8.65
C GLY A 161 8.52 0.00 9.83
N GLY A 162 7.43 -0.70 10.19
CA GLY A 162 6.61 -0.41 11.37
C GLY A 162 5.78 0.88 11.27
N PRO A 163 4.91 1.03 10.27
CA PRO A 163 4.05 2.21 10.15
C PRO A 163 3.13 2.37 11.37
N LEU A 164 2.87 3.60 11.77
CA LEU A 164 1.91 3.90 12.82
C LEU A 164 0.47 3.78 12.29
N VAL A 165 -0.42 3.16 13.07
CA VAL A 165 -1.87 3.21 12.84
C VAL A 165 -2.51 4.03 13.93
N ALA A 166 -3.17 5.12 13.55
CA ALA A 166 -3.96 5.99 14.41
C ALA A 166 -5.40 6.01 13.91
N ALA A 167 -6.20 5.10 14.39
CA ALA A 167 -7.58 4.95 13.97
C ALA A 167 -8.49 4.77 15.19
N LYS A 168 -9.79 5.08 15.02
CA LYS A 168 -10.75 4.98 16.10
C LYS A 168 -12.14 4.59 15.57
N VAL A 169 -12.78 3.64 16.22
CA VAL A 169 -14.19 3.31 15.94
C VAL A 169 -15.04 4.57 16.02
N SER A 170 -15.95 4.73 15.05
CA SER A 170 -16.85 5.88 14.92
C SER A 170 -16.17 7.25 14.76
N TYR A 171 -14.89 7.29 14.42
CA TYR A 171 -14.18 8.55 14.16
C TYR A 171 -14.74 9.25 12.94
N THR A 172 -14.97 10.56 13.05
CA THR A 172 -15.53 11.45 12.03
C THR A 172 -14.76 12.78 12.02
N PHE A 173 -14.94 13.56 10.96
CA PHE A 173 -14.40 14.94 10.90
C PHE A 173 -14.96 15.82 12.00
N ASN A 174 -16.22 15.60 12.42
CA ASN A 174 -16.82 16.36 13.51
C ASN A 174 -16.22 15.98 14.87
N SER A 175 -15.95 14.70 15.14
CA SER A 175 -15.33 14.28 16.40
C SER A 175 -13.91 14.84 16.53
N ASP A 176 -13.14 14.86 15.44
CA ASP A 176 -11.82 15.48 15.42
C ASP A 176 -11.89 17.00 15.70
N LYS A 177 -12.72 17.73 14.94
CA LYS A 177 -12.87 19.17 15.07
C LYS A 177 -13.32 19.58 16.49
N SER A 178 -14.26 18.86 17.06
CA SER A 178 -14.88 19.20 18.36
C SER A 178 -14.12 18.63 19.55
N LYS A 179 -13.02 17.90 19.34
CA LYS A 179 -12.25 17.17 20.38
C LYS A 179 -13.19 16.32 21.25
N LEU A 180 -14.07 15.57 20.58
CA LEU A 180 -15.10 14.79 21.26
C LEU A 180 -14.45 13.63 22.02
N ASP A 181 -14.53 13.67 23.34
CA ASP A 181 -13.93 12.66 24.23
C ASP A 181 -14.41 11.24 23.90
N GLY A 182 -13.51 10.29 23.96
CA GLY A 182 -13.75 8.89 23.60
C GLY A 182 -13.80 8.60 22.10
N TYR A 183 -13.86 9.64 21.24
CA TYR A 183 -13.92 9.54 19.77
C TYR A 183 -12.71 10.17 19.08
N MET A 184 -11.66 10.49 19.83
CA MET A 184 -10.41 11.06 19.32
C MET A 184 -9.41 9.96 18.96
N LEU A 185 -8.46 10.32 18.09
CA LEU A 185 -7.30 9.45 17.85
C LEU A 185 -6.47 9.33 19.14
N LYS A 186 -5.88 8.16 19.35
CA LYS A 186 -4.99 7.93 20.50
C LYS A 186 -3.55 7.76 20.04
N TYR A 187 -2.64 8.42 20.76
CA TYR A 187 -1.22 8.16 20.66
C TYR A 187 -0.63 8.10 22.08
N LYS A 188 -0.13 6.92 22.46
CA LYS A 188 0.19 6.62 23.87
C LYS A 188 -1.06 6.87 24.73
N ASP A 189 -0.96 7.72 25.75
CA ASP A 189 -2.05 8.01 26.71
C ASP A 189 -2.85 9.28 26.37
N GLU A 190 -2.57 9.90 25.20
CA GLU A 190 -3.20 11.16 24.83
C GLU A 190 -4.23 10.96 23.72
N GLN A 191 -5.32 11.74 23.82
CA GLN A 191 -6.30 11.91 22.75
C GLN A 191 -5.96 13.18 21.96
N LEU A 192 -5.78 13.02 20.65
CA LEU A 192 -5.25 14.08 19.76
C LEU A 192 -6.13 14.25 18.54
N GLN A 193 -6.22 15.49 18.04
CA GLN A 193 -6.67 15.74 16.68
C GLN A 193 -5.62 15.19 15.70
N ALA A 194 -6.03 14.89 14.47
CA ALA A 194 -5.10 14.36 13.47
C ALA A 194 -3.89 15.27 13.23
N LYS A 195 -4.08 16.57 13.16
CA LYS A 195 -3.01 17.55 12.97
C LYS A 195 -2.00 17.56 14.15
N GLU A 196 -2.51 17.45 15.38
CA GLU A 196 -1.70 17.36 16.59
C GLU A 196 -0.92 16.02 16.64
N LEU A 197 -1.58 14.92 16.22
CA LEU A 197 -0.98 13.59 16.15
C LEU A 197 0.16 13.54 15.15
N VAL A 198 -0.03 14.03 13.93
CA VAL A 198 1.03 14.10 12.90
C VAL A 198 2.23 14.86 13.40
N LYS A 199 2.00 16.03 14.06
CA LYS A 199 3.06 16.84 14.66
C LYS A 199 3.81 16.09 15.76
N LYS A 200 3.08 15.45 16.65
CA LYS A 200 3.65 14.74 17.81
C LYS A 200 4.45 13.51 17.44
N THR A 201 4.00 12.78 16.42
CA THR A 201 4.70 11.58 15.91
C THR A 201 5.87 11.91 15.00
N GLY A 202 5.93 13.15 14.48
CA GLY A 202 6.92 13.55 13.48
C GLY A 202 6.74 12.83 12.13
N SER A 203 5.55 12.28 11.88
CA SER A 203 5.23 11.59 10.65
C SER A 203 5.42 12.52 9.45
N LYS A 204 6.06 12.01 8.40
CA LYS A 204 6.28 12.75 7.15
C LYS A 204 5.22 12.48 6.11
N ARG A 205 4.42 11.43 6.34
CA ARG A 205 3.36 10.98 5.44
C ARG A 205 2.13 10.60 6.25
N ALA A 206 0.97 11.09 5.85
CA ALA A 206 -0.30 10.71 6.44
C ALA A 206 -1.16 10.02 5.37
N LEU A 207 -1.43 8.73 5.56
CA LEU A 207 -2.31 7.92 4.71
C LEU A 207 -3.70 7.92 5.36
N ILE A 208 -4.65 8.61 4.75
CA ILE A 208 -5.94 8.93 5.37
C ILE A 208 -7.08 8.20 4.64
N MET A 209 -7.86 7.38 5.37
CA MET A 209 -9.11 6.81 4.89
C MET A 209 -10.24 7.20 5.84
N MET A 210 -11.02 8.21 5.45
CA MET A 210 -12.07 8.84 6.25
C MET A 210 -13.30 9.11 5.39
N GLY A 211 -14.44 9.35 6.05
CA GLY A 211 -15.66 9.80 5.41
C GLY A 211 -16.81 8.80 5.46
N THR A 212 -16.54 7.49 5.55
CA THR A 212 -17.58 6.46 5.57
C THR A 212 -18.64 6.71 6.67
N ASN A 213 -18.20 7.06 7.90
CA ASN A 213 -19.10 7.39 8.99
C ASN A 213 -19.85 8.71 8.77
N ASP A 214 -19.18 9.69 8.15
CA ASP A 214 -19.79 10.99 7.86
C ASP A 214 -20.86 10.89 6.77
N LEU A 215 -20.69 9.97 5.78
CA LEU A 215 -21.66 9.72 4.71
C LEU A 215 -22.98 9.13 5.21
N MET A 216 -23.00 8.51 6.39
CA MET A 216 -24.24 7.97 6.98
C MET A 216 -25.25 9.05 7.31
N GLY A 217 -24.81 10.30 7.52
CA GLY A 217 -25.69 11.43 7.86
C GLY A 217 -25.62 12.61 6.89
N ALA A 218 -24.87 12.51 5.78
CA ALA A 218 -24.65 13.64 4.88
C ALA A 218 -24.51 13.21 3.42
N GLN A 219 -24.57 14.18 2.51
CA GLN A 219 -24.24 14.01 1.10
C GLN A 219 -22.72 14.05 0.90
N ALA A 220 -22.24 13.41 -0.16
CA ALA A 220 -20.81 13.28 -0.45
C ALA A 220 -20.10 14.65 -0.58
N SER A 221 -20.75 15.63 -1.24
CA SER A 221 -20.20 16.99 -1.36
C SER A 221 -19.95 17.67 -0.02
N ALA A 222 -20.90 17.56 0.91
CA ALA A 222 -20.75 18.13 2.26
C ALA A 222 -19.69 17.41 3.09
N VAL A 223 -19.50 16.11 2.86
CA VAL A 223 -18.41 15.33 3.49
C VAL A 223 -17.06 15.72 2.89
N ALA A 224 -16.98 15.89 1.57
CA ALA A 224 -15.77 16.36 0.88
C ALA A 224 -15.28 17.72 1.38
N GLU A 225 -16.19 18.68 1.61
CA GLU A 225 -15.83 19.98 2.20
C GLU A 225 -15.20 19.86 3.60
N LYS A 226 -15.71 18.94 4.43
CA LYS A 226 -15.12 18.66 5.75
C LYS A 226 -13.75 17.99 5.61
N TYR A 227 -13.62 17.06 4.66
CA TYR A 227 -12.36 16.38 4.37
C TYR A 227 -11.29 17.38 3.93
N ASN A 228 -11.64 18.30 3.01
CA ASN A 228 -10.72 19.34 2.54
C ASN A 228 -10.19 20.17 3.71
N LYS A 229 -11.08 20.68 4.57
CA LYS A 229 -10.69 21.44 5.77
C LYS A 229 -9.84 20.64 6.74
N TYR A 230 -10.10 19.35 6.86
CA TYR A 230 -9.32 18.45 7.69
C TYR A 230 -7.87 18.28 7.16
N ILE A 231 -7.72 18.08 5.85
CA ILE A 231 -6.41 18.01 5.19
C ILE A 231 -5.67 19.34 5.28
N GLU A 232 -6.34 20.46 4.97
CA GLU A 232 -5.77 21.80 5.08
C GLU A 232 -5.24 22.07 6.50
N GLY A 233 -6.00 21.68 7.53
CA GLY A 233 -5.57 21.80 8.93
C GLY A 233 -4.33 20.98 9.26
N ILE A 234 -4.19 19.77 8.69
CA ILE A 234 -2.99 18.95 8.86
C ILE A 234 -1.79 19.60 8.16
N LEU A 235 -1.94 20.02 6.91
CA LEU A 235 -0.88 20.65 6.12
C LEU A 235 -0.39 21.96 6.75
N GLN A 236 -1.32 22.78 7.26
CA GLN A 236 -1.00 24.06 7.90
C GLN A 236 -0.16 23.87 9.18
N GLU A 237 -0.52 22.90 10.01
CA GLU A 237 0.16 22.64 11.28
C GLU A 237 1.48 21.84 11.09
N ASN A 238 1.65 21.19 9.94
CA ASN A 238 2.77 20.28 9.67
C ASN A 238 3.40 20.57 8.31
N PRO A 239 4.13 21.67 8.15
CA PRO A 239 4.80 21.99 6.89
C PRO A 239 5.72 20.85 6.44
N GLY A 240 5.59 20.46 5.15
CA GLY A 240 6.38 19.39 4.54
C GLY A 240 5.86 17.96 4.80
N VAL A 241 4.68 17.81 5.45
CA VAL A 241 3.97 16.53 5.43
C VAL A 241 3.32 16.32 4.08
N VAL A 242 3.30 15.07 3.61
CA VAL A 242 2.61 14.67 2.39
C VAL A 242 1.39 13.84 2.75
N ILE A 243 0.26 14.17 2.16
CA ILE A 243 -1.02 13.49 2.39
C ILE A 243 -1.28 12.47 1.27
N TYR A 244 -1.67 11.26 1.65
CA TYR A 244 -2.14 10.21 0.75
C TYR A 244 -3.57 9.87 1.13
N ILE A 245 -4.54 10.44 0.40
CA ILE A 245 -5.95 10.10 0.54
C ILE A 245 -6.14 8.69 0.00
N GLN A 246 -6.65 7.81 0.82
CA GLN A 246 -7.07 6.48 0.39
C GLN A 246 -8.58 6.50 0.15
N SER A 247 -9.03 5.92 -0.96
CA SER A 247 -10.47 5.82 -1.22
C SER A 247 -11.20 5.15 -0.06
N CYS A 248 -12.40 5.59 0.27
CA CYS A 248 -13.29 4.83 1.14
C CYS A 248 -13.55 3.45 0.52
N THR A 249 -13.47 2.40 1.32
CA THR A 249 -13.75 1.02 0.89
C THR A 249 -15.24 0.86 0.54
N PRO A 250 -15.59 -0.02 -0.41
CA PRO A 250 -16.99 -0.27 -0.72
C PRO A 250 -17.69 -0.98 0.45
N ARG A 251 -19.01 -0.87 0.53
CA ARG A 251 -19.83 -1.68 1.41
C ARG A 251 -20.43 -2.89 0.68
N ARG A 252 -20.81 -3.91 1.43
CA ARG A 252 -21.62 -5.00 0.90
C ARG A 252 -22.99 -4.47 0.43
N GLY A 253 -23.45 -4.96 -0.72
CA GLY A 253 -24.81 -4.73 -1.16
C GLY A 253 -25.78 -5.38 -0.17
N THR A 254 -26.52 -4.59 0.59
CA THR A 254 -27.61 -5.07 1.44
C THR A 254 -28.92 -4.56 0.87
N LYS A 255 -29.98 -5.37 1.00
CA LYS A 255 -31.31 -5.01 0.51
C LYS A 255 -31.96 -3.87 1.31
N ASN A 256 -31.43 -3.53 2.48
CA ASN A 256 -31.96 -2.47 3.32
C ASN A 256 -31.25 -1.17 2.99
N ALA A 257 -32.03 -0.17 2.58
CA ALA A 257 -31.56 1.20 2.34
C ALA A 257 -31.17 1.84 3.68
N ASP A 258 -29.97 1.57 4.15
CA ASP A 258 -29.36 2.44 5.14
C ASP A 258 -28.87 3.72 4.46
N SER A 259 -28.50 4.71 5.27
CA SER A 259 -28.05 6.01 4.79
C SER A 259 -26.72 5.98 4.03
N LEU A 260 -25.98 4.86 4.07
CA LEU A 260 -24.72 4.65 3.35
C LEU A 260 -24.96 3.81 2.10
N SER A 261 -24.58 4.31 0.93
CA SER A 261 -24.62 3.58 -0.34
C SER A 261 -23.26 3.61 -1.03
N ASN A 262 -23.01 2.63 -1.91
CA ASN A 262 -21.79 2.64 -2.74
C ASN A 262 -21.77 3.82 -3.70
N ASP A 263 -22.93 4.34 -4.14
CA ASP A 263 -22.98 5.56 -4.96
C ASP A 263 -22.42 6.78 -4.20
N LYS A 264 -22.81 6.98 -2.93
CA LYS A 264 -22.27 8.04 -2.09
C LYS A 264 -20.78 7.86 -1.81
N ILE A 265 -20.34 6.62 -1.60
CA ILE A 265 -18.93 6.30 -1.41
C ILE A 265 -18.13 6.65 -2.66
N ASN A 266 -18.62 6.24 -3.83
CA ASN A 266 -17.96 6.51 -5.12
C ASN A 266 -17.95 8.00 -5.46
N GLU A 267 -19.05 8.73 -5.16
CA GLU A 267 -19.10 10.18 -5.32
C GLU A 267 -18.05 10.87 -4.44
N LEU A 268 -17.95 10.50 -3.16
CA LEU A 268 -16.91 11.04 -2.26
C LEU A 268 -15.51 10.70 -2.77
N ASN A 269 -15.27 9.46 -3.19
CA ASN A 269 -13.99 9.02 -3.72
C ASN A 269 -13.56 9.84 -4.95
N ASN A 270 -14.49 10.15 -5.86
CA ASN A 270 -14.23 10.99 -7.02
C ASN A 270 -13.90 12.44 -6.62
N LEU A 271 -14.67 13.03 -5.71
CA LEU A 271 -14.41 14.39 -5.22
C LEU A 271 -13.03 14.49 -4.55
N MET A 272 -12.64 13.48 -3.78
CA MET A 272 -11.33 13.47 -3.13
C MET A 272 -10.19 13.20 -4.10
N MET A 273 -10.40 12.45 -5.16
CA MET A 273 -9.44 12.30 -6.25
C MET A 273 -9.22 13.62 -7.00
N GLU A 274 -10.29 14.36 -7.30
CA GLU A 274 -10.22 15.69 -7.91
C GLU A 274 -9.49 16.69 -7.00
N TYR A 275 -9.78 16.66 -5.70
CA TYR A 275 -9.06 17.47 -4.72
C TYR A 275 -7.56 17.18 -4.73
N ALA A 276 -7.16 15.91 -4.68
CA ALA A 276 -5.76 15.51 -4.71
C ALA A 276 -5.07 15.98 -6.01
N ASN A 277 -5.73 15.86 -7.16
CA ASN A 277 -5.19 16.30 -8.45
C ASN A 277 -4.96 17.82 -8.54
N SER A 278 -5.62 18.60 -7.69
CA SER A 278 -5.47 20.06 -7.64
C SER A 278 -4.40 20.56 -6.66
N HIS A 279 -3.79 19.66 -5.87
CA HIS A 279 -2.80 19.98 -4.83
C HIS A 279 -1.47 19.25 -5.07
N ASN A 280 -0.36 19.90 -4.72
CA ASN A 280 0.99 19.33 -4.96
C ASN A 280 1.40 18.31 -3.88
N ASP A 281 0.97 18.53 -2.64
CA ASP A 281 1.36 17.72 -1.47
C ASP A 281 0.27 16.73 -1.06
N VAL A 282 -0.72 16.50 -1.94
CA VAL A 282 -1.82 15.58 -1.73
C VAL A 282 -1.90 14.59 -2.89
N PHE A 283 -1.91 13.31 -2.58
CA PHE A 283 -2.01 12.22 -3.53
C PHE A 283 -3.25 11.38 -3.24
N TYR A 284 -3.74 10.66 -4.24
CA TYR A 284 -4.87 9.75 -4.10
C TYR A 284 -4.47 8.31 -4.41
N ILE A 285 -4.88 7.38 -3.55
CA ILE A 285 -4.65 5.95 -3.74
C ILE A 285 -6.00 5.24 -3.77
N ASP A 286 -6.34 4.67 -4.90
CA ASP A 286 -7.53 3.83 -5.02
C ASP A 286 -7.27 2.45 -4.39
N ILE A 287 -7.80 2.27 -3.19
CA ILE A 287 -7.83 0.98 -2.47
C ILE A 287 -9.19 0.28 -2.59
N SER A 288 -10.19 0.97 -3.13
CA SER A 288 -11.58 0.52 -3.22
C SER A 288 -11.78 -0.50 -4.34
N THR A 289 -11.36 -0.16 -5.55
CA THR A 289 -11.57 -0.98 -6.76
C THR A 289 -11.11 -2.44 -6.58
N PRO A 290 -9.92 -2.75 -6.04
CA PRO A 290 -9.50 -4.15 -5.88
C PRO A 290 -10.28 -4.93 -4.81
N LEU A 291 -11.11 -4.26 -4.01
CA LEU A 291 -11.97 -4.88 -3.01
C LEU A 291 -13.39 -5.15 -3.52
N MET A 292 -13.74 -4.66 -4.71
CA MET A 292 -15.07 -4.79 -5.28
C MET A 292 -15.31 -6.17 -5.91
N ASP A 293 -16.57 -6.58 -5.90
CA ASP A 293 -17.10 -7.63 -6.77
C ASP A 293 -17.52 -7.02 -8.13
N SER A 294 -18.06 -7.85 -9.03
CA SER A 294 -18.50 -7.42 -10.36
C SER A 294 -19.67 -6.42 -10.35
N GLU A 295 -20.34 -6.25 -9.23
CA GLU A 295 -21.45 -5.31 -9.05
C GLU A 295 -21.01 -4.01 -8.36
N GLY A 296 -19.71 -3.87 -8.05
CA GLY A 296 -19.16 -2.70 -7.35
C GLY A 296 -19.40 -2.70 -5.85
N ASN A 297 -19.81 -3.81 -5.26
CA ASN A 297 -19.96 -3.98 -3.82
C ASN A 297 -18.68 -4.57 -3.22
N LEU A 298 -18.49 -4.41 -1.89
CA LEU A 298 -17.44 -5.13 -1.20
C LEU A 298 -17.60 -6.64 -1.45
N ASN A 299 -16.55 -7.26 -1.99
CA ASN A 299 -16.54 -8.70 -2.25
C ASN A 299 -16.73 -9.47 -0.94
N GLN A 300 -17.62 -10.45 -0.95
CA GLN A 300 -17.93 -11.23 0.24
C GLN A 300 -16.72 -11.94 0.85
N SER A 301 -15.80 -12.39 0.00
CA SER A 301 -14.57 -13.06 0.44
C SER A 301 -13.64 -12.15 1.24
N TYR A 302 -13.82 -10.83 1.18
CA TYR A 302 -12.99 -9.84 1.87
C TYR A 302 -13.67 -9.20 3.07
N SER A 303 -14.97 -9.48 3.28
CA SER A 303 -15.73 -8.93 4.40
C SER A 303 -15.64 -9.81 5.65
N SER A 304 -15.56 -9.18 6.84
CA SER A 304 -15.60 -9.86 8.12
C SER A 304 -16.97 -9.84 8.80
N ASP A 305 -17.79 -8.82 8.50
CA ASP A 305 -19.08 -8.57 9.14
C ASP A 305 -20.27 -8.61 8.17
N GLY A 306 -19.98 -8.85 6.89
CA GLY A 306 -21.00 -8.79 5.84
C GLY A 306 -21.47 -7.37 5.51
N TYR A 307 -20.74 -6.32 5.95
CA TYR A 307 -21.12 -4.93 5.77
C TYR A 307 -19.99 -4.05 5.25
N VAL A 308 -19.13 -3.49 6.12
CA VAL A 308 -18.06 -2.55 5.73
C VAL A 308 -16.66 -2.97 6.21
N HIS A 309 -16.57 -3.87 7.19
CA HIS A 309 -15.27 -4.24 7.76
C HIS A 309 -14.63 -5.37 6.95
N LEU A 310 -13.30 -5.30 6.86
CA LEU A 310 -12.50 -6.27 6.13
C LEU A 310 -12.03 -7.41 7.02
N ASN A 311 -11.86 -8.58 6.42
CA ASN A 311 -11.09 -9.68 7.01
C ASN A 311 -9.60 -9.54 6.64
N ILE A 312 -8.77 -10.47 7.10
CA ILE A 312 -7.31 -10.45 6.89
C ILE A 312 -6.93 -10.43 5.41
N GLN A 313 -7.71 -11.09 4.56
CA GLN A 313 -7.48 -11.10 3.11
C GLN A 313 -7.79 -9.74 2.50
N GLY A 314 -8.88 -9.08 2.90
CA GLY A 314 -9.22 -7.73 2.47
C GLY A 314 -8.14 -6.71 2.87
N TYR A 315 -7.60 -6.81 4.11
CA TYR A 315 -6.47 -5.98 4.52
C TYR A 315 -5.19 -6.27 3.73
N SER A 316 -4.94 -7.52 3.36
CA SER A 316 -3.81 -7.85 2.49
C SER A 316 -3.91 -7.17 1.13
N ILE A 317 -5.10 -7.17 0.51
CA ILE A 317 -5.34 -6.48 -0.77
C ILE A 317 -5.13 -4.98 -0.61
N TRP A 318 -5.71 -4.36 0.43
CA TRP A 318 -5.53 -2.93 0.71
C TRP A 318 -4.05 -2.56 0.84
N VAL A 319 -3.32 -3.24 1.74
CA VAL A 319 -1.92 -2.91 2.00
C VAL A 319 -1.05 -3.14 0.77
N ASN A 320 -1.25 -4.25 0.04
CA ASN A 320 -0.52 -4.51 -1.21
C ASN A 320 -0.78 -3.41 -2.25
N ARG A 321 -2.02 -2.93 -2.38
CA ARG A 321 -2.33 -1.81 -3.28
C ARG A 321 -1.58 -0.53 -2.93
N VAL A 322 -1.46 -0.21 -1.64
CA VAL A 322 -0.68 0.95 -1.19
C VAL A 322 0.81 0.74 -1.44
N VAL A 323 1.33 -0.46 -1.17
CA VAL A 323 2.74 -0.83 -1.44
C VAL A 323 3.05 -0.70 -2.93
N ASP A 324 2.20 -1.23 -3.80
CA ASP A 324 2.38 -1.16 -5.25
C ASP A 324 2.37 0.29 -5.77
N TYR A 325 1.48 1.12 -5.22
CA TYR A 325 1.45 2.55 -5.53
C TYR A 325 2.77 3.23 -5.16
N VAL A 326 3.28 2.98 -3.96
CA VAL A 326 4.55 3.58 -3.49
C VAL A 326 5.74 3.10 -4.32
N ARG A 327 5.79 1.82 -4.66
CA ARG A 327 6.81 1.27 -5.56
C ARG A 327 6.79 1.92 -6.93
N ALA A 328 5.61 2.01 -7.54
CA ALA A 328 5.45 2.65 -8.86
C ALA A 328 5.91 4.12 -8.83
N MET A 329 5.53 4.87 -7.80
CA MET A 329 5.94 6.27 -7.60
C MET A 329 7.47 6.40 -7.50
N TYR A 330 8.12 5.54 -6.74
CA TYR A 330 9.58 5.57 -6.58
C TYR A 330 10.32 5.09 -7.83
N LEU A 331 9.79 4.09 -8.55
CA LEU A 331 10.36 3.63 -9.81
C LEU A 331 10.28 4.71 -10.88
N GLU A 332 9.13 5.38 -11.02
CA GLU A 332 8.95 6.50 -11.95
C GLU A 332 9.95 7.63 -11.65
N LYS A 333 10.06 8.00 -10.37
CA LYS A 333 11.04 9.00 -9.94
C LYS A 333 12.48 8.59 -10.24
N ALA A 334 12.85 7.33 -10.00
CA ALA A 334 14.19 6.84 -10.29
C ALA A 334 14.52 6.87 -11.78
N VAL A 335 13.55 6.55 -12.63
CA VAL A 335 13.68 6.64 -14.09
C VAL A 335 13.84 8.09 -14.54
N ASP A 336 13.04 9.02 -14.01
CA ASP A 336 13.10 10.44 -14.36
C ASP A 336 14.44 11.05 -13.91
N ASP A 337 14.87 10.78 -12.68
CA ASP A 337 16.15 11.25 -12.13
C ASP A 337 17.34 10.69 -12.98
N ALA A 338 17.29 9.41 -13.35
CA ALA A 338 18.34 8.78 -14.15
C ALA A 338 18.39 9.34 -15.59
N ARG A 339 17.24 9.61 -16.19
CA ARG A 339 17.16 10.25 -17.53
C ARG A 339 17.73 11.67 -17.52
N ALA A 340 17.34 12.46 -16.50
CA ALA A 340 17.86 13.83 -16.34
C ALA A 340 19.40 13.83 -16.18
N SER A 341 19.93 12.92 -15.37
CA SER A 341 21.38 12.78 -15.16
C SER A 341 22.12 12.36 -16.42
N SER A 342 21.54 11.45 -17.21
CA SER A 342 22.15 10.99 -18.47
C SER A 342 22.17 12.09 -19.54
N GLN A 343 21.16 12.95 -19.58
CA GLN A 343 21.12 14.12 -20.48
C GLN A 343 22.15 15.18 -20.09
N ALA A 344 22.34 15.44 -18.80
CA ALA A 344 23.33 16.39 -18.32
C ALA A 344 24.77 15.94 -18.55
N ALA A 345 25.03 14.63 -18.55
CA ALA A 345 26.38 14.07 -18.80
C ALA A 345 26.74 13.99 -20.30
N GLY A 346 25.79 14.15 -21.21
CA GLY A 346 25.98 14.14 -22.67
C GLY A 346 26.15 15.53 -23.29
N GLN A 347 26.06 16.60 -22.48
CA GLN A 347 26.37 17.98 -22.84
C GLN A 347 27.77 18.36 -22.34
#